data_bea6ce6f14ddee485ccea1fa9a02007d
#
_entry.id   bea6ce6f14ddee485ccea1fa9a02007d
#
_cell.length_a   1.000
_cell.length_b   1.000
_cell.length_c   1.000
_cell.angle_alpha   90.00
_cell.angle_beta   90.00
_cell.angle_gamma   90.00
#
_symmetry.space_group_name_H-M   'P 1'
#
loop_
_entity.id
_entity.type
_entity.pdbx_description
1 polymer ?
#
loop_
_entity_poly.entity_id
_entity_poly.type
_entity_poly.pdbx_seq_one_letter_code
_entity_poly.pdbx_strand_id
1 'polypeptide(L)'
;MEVILNRKFFIWSLVSLFYAYQYVLRVMPNAISSICIVKFNINNVAFGQFLGLYYIGYTLAHIPIGFFLDKYGPKVILSVCAVLTVAGLIPLIISDVWLFVQIGRIVSGIGSAGAALGIFKIASMYYNEKFAKMVGFSIIIGLLGAMYGGLPVLSLLDKFGWEHLFIGFIGIGLVLALLLYIFILPYNSSSNESGDVCKKLKLVLLNKYTIIISLLAGFMIGPLEGFADGWASSFLRTISNISQESAALLPSMIFFGVCFGAFGLPYMLEKSFDSYNLLILSAVAMLGAFVLMFIASSSVILVLISFFILGFFSAYQIIATDEILRHVDSNVVALTSAVNNMIVMGFGYVFHTAISYVLDLSWDGKIVDSVPVYDKTLMLNAMLCIPCGLLIGLVGFTYLKYKNKKYVN
;
A
#
# COMPACT_ATOMS: atom_id res chain seq x y z
N MET A 1 27.62 -25.61 5.18
CA MET A 1 26.67 -25.18 4.13
C MET A 1 25.26 -24.95 4.69
N GLU A 2 24.69 -25.85 5.47
CA GLU A 2 23.37 -25.71 6.10
C GLU A 2 23.25 -24.49 7.04
N VAL A 3 24.23 -24.21 7.90
CA VAL A 3 24.21 -23.07 8.82
C VAL A 3 24.15 -21.73 8.07
N ILE A 4 24.84 -21.60 6.95
CA ILE A 4 24.83 -20.38 6.11
C ILE A 4 23.49 -20.23 5.40
N LEU A 5 22.92 -21.32 4.92
CA LEU A 5 21.60 -21.32 4.26
C LEU A 5 20.50 -20.94 5.23
N ASN A 6 20.56 -21.48 6.47
CA ASN A 6 19.63 -21.13 7.55
C ASN A 6 19.72 -19.65 7.94
N ARG A 7 20.93 -19.05 7.98
CA ARG A 7 21.11 -17.64 8.30
C ARG A 7 20.56 -16.72 7.23
N LYS A 8 20.77 -17.01 5.94
CA LYS A 8 20.22 -16.22 4.81
C LYS A 8 18.70 -16.25 4.84
N PHE A 9 18.11 -17.41 5.07
CA PHE A 9 16.66 -17.57 5.17
C PHE A 9 16.11 -16.79 6.36
N PHE A 10 16.79 -16.84 7.52
CA PHE A 10 16.38 -16.09 8.71
C PHE A 10 16.42 -14.57 8.48
N ILE A 11 17.47 -14.04 7.82
CA ILE A 11 17.56 -12.61 7.47
C ILE A 11 16.41 -12.21 6.55
N TRP A 12 16.15 -13.00 5.51
CA TRP A 12 15.03 -12.75 4.59
C TRP A 12 13.68 -12.78 5.32
N SER A 13 13.48 -13.73 6.21
CA SER A 13 12.26 -13.84 7.03
C SER A 13 12.08 -12.62 7.93
N LEU A 14 13.14 -12.12 8.57
CA LEU A 14 13.07 -10.91 9.40
C LEU A 14 12.66 -9.67 8.58
N VAL A 15 13.20 -9.50 7.37
CA VAL A 15 12.83 -8.38 6.50
C VAL A 15 11.40 -8.54 6.00
N SER A 16 10.97 -9.76 5.70
CA SER A 16 9.58 -10.04 5.32
C SER A 16 8.60 -9.81 6.49
N LEU A 17 9.00 -10.11 7.72
CA LEU A 17 8.22 -9.78 8.92
C LEU A 17 8.15 -8.27 9.16
N PHE A 18 9.23 -7.52 8.90
CA PHE A 18 9.19 -6.06 8.95
C PHE A 18 8.22 -5.50 7.89
N TYR A 19 8.17 -6.12 6.71
CA TYR A 19 7.21 -5.75 5.67
C TYR A 19 5.76 -6.07 6.07
N ALA A 20 5.51 -7.20 6.74
CA ALA A 20 4.20 -7.50 7.31
C ALA A 20 3.82 -6.52 8.42
N TYR A 21 4.74 -6.22 9.31
CA TYR A 21 4.55 -5.30 10.42
C TYR A 21 4.12 -3.89 9.93
N GLN A 22 4.81 -3.34 8.93
CA GLN A 22 4.42 -2.05 8.37
C GLN A 22 3.02 -2.09 7.72
N TYR A 23 2.61 -3.22 7.12
CA TYR A 23 1.27 -3.38 6.56
C TYR A 23 0.18 -3.41 7.64
N VAL A 24 0.46 -4.08 8.79
CA VAL A 24 -0.44 -3.98 9.96
C VAL A 24 -0.67 -2.52 10.33
N LEU A 25 0.40 -1.75 10.50
CA LEU A 25 0.33 -0.34 10.90
C LEU A 25 -0.29 0.57 9.84
N ARG A 26 -0.20 0.19 8.57
CA ARG A 26 -0.81 0.93 7.46
C ARG A 26 -2.33 0.79 7.48
N VAL A 27 -2.84 -0.43 7.64
CA VAL A 27 -4.27 -0.78 7.59
C VAL A 27 -4.98 -0.54 8.92
N MET A 28 -4.28 -0.69 10.06
CA MET A 28 -4.83 -0.57 11.41
C MET A 28 -5.70 0.68 11.64
N PRO A 29 -5.41 1.88 11.12
CA PRO A 29 -6.25 3.06 11.35
C PRO A 29 -7.69 2.88 10.89
N ASN A 30 -7.95 2.05 9.87
CA ASN A 30 -9.30 1.70 9.43
C ASN A 30 -10.12 1.06 10.57
N ALA A 31 -9.51 0.17 11.34
CA ALA A 31 -10.17 -0.51 12.46
C ALA A 31 -10.41 0.41 13.68
N ILE A 32 -9.55 1.41 13.87
CA ILE A 32 -9.57 2.32 15.04
C ILE A 32 -10.15 3.72 14.73
N SER A 33 -10.76 3.91 13.56
CA SER A 33 -11.18 5.23 13.05
C SER A 33 -12.08 5.98 14.03
N SER A 34 -13.13 5.34 14.54
CA SER A 34 -14.08 5.95 15.48
C SER A 34 -13.40 6.42 16.77
N ILE A 35 -12.48 5.61 17.30
CA ILE A 35 -11.76 5.94 18.53
C ILE A 35 -10.81 7.13 18.31
N CYS A 36 -10.10 7.16 17.17
CA CYS A 36 -9.26 8.32 16.82
C CYS A 36 -10.06 9.61 16.72
N ILE A 37 -11.20 9.58 16.05
CA ILE A 37 -12.06 10.76 15.84
C ILE A 37 -12.51 11.31 17.19
N VAL A 38 -12.99 10.44 18.08
CA VAL A 38 -13.44 10.84 19.43
C VAL A 38 -12.27 11.33 20.29
N LYS A 39 -11.18 10.56 20.37
CA LYS A 39 -10.04 10.85 21.25
C LYS A 39 -9.39 12.19 20.93
N PHE A 40 -9.23 12.50 19.65
CA PHE A 40 -8.54 13.72 19.21
C PHE A 40 -9.50 14.85 18.83
N ASN A 41 -10.82 14.65 18.99
CA ASN A 41 -11.87 15.60 18.62
C ASN A 41 -11.68 16.17 17.21
N ILE A 42 -11.50 15.28 16.23
CA ILE A 42 -11.25 15.61 14.84
C ILE A 42 -12.45 15.24 13.97
N ASN A 43 -12.53 15.89 12.80
CA ASN A 43 -13.49 15.50 11.78
C ASN A 43 -12.94 14.41 10.86
N ASN A 44 -13.78 13.88 9.96
CA ASN A 44 -13.38 12.83 9.03
C ASN A 44 -12.39 13.30 7.96
N VAL A 45 -12.38 14.60 7.60
CA VAL A 45 -11.37 15.17 6.70
C VAL A 45 -10.00 15.05 7.33
N ALA A 46 -9.86 15.47 8.59
CA ALA A 46 -8.60 15.35 9.33
C ALA A 46 -8.16 13.90 9.47
N PHE A 47 -9.11 12.98 9.68
CA PHE A 47 -8.82 11.55 9.73
C PHE A 47 -8.40 11.00 8.34
N GLY A 48 -9.11 11.34 7.27
CA GLY A 48 -8.74 10.94 5.90
C GLY A 48 -7.36 11.49 5.48
N GLN A 49 -7.05 12.73 5.85
CA GLN A 49 -5.70 13.29 5.68
C GLN A 49 -4.66 12.48 6.47
N PHE A 50 -4.94 12.12 7.70
CA PHE A 50 -4.07 11.27 8.52
C PHE A 50 -3.78 9.93 7.84
N LEU A 51 -4.79 9.26 7.25
CA LEU A 51 -4.59 8.06 6.46
C LEU A 51 -3.62 8.32 5.29
N GLY A 52 -3.86 9.40 4.56
CA GLY A 52 -3.06 9.77 3.40
C GLY A 52 -1.63 10.19 3.71
N LEU A 53 -1.37 10.85 4.87
CA LEU A 53 -0.04 11.32 5.27
C LEU A 53 1.00 10.20 5.36
N TYR A 54 0.58 8.97 5.64
CA TYR A 54 1.45 7.80 5.56
C TYR A 54 2.06 7.65 4.15
N TYR A 55 1.25 7.79 3.11
CA TYR A 55 1.71 7.68 1.71
C TYR A 55 2.62 8.82 1.30
N ILE A 56 2.43 10.02 1.85
CA ILE A 56 3.36 11.14 1.65
C ILE A 56 4.74 10.78 2.19
N GLY A 57 4.82 10.34 3.45
CA GLY A 57 6.08 9.90 4.06
C GLY A 57 6.74 8.76 3.29
N TYR A 58 5.94 7.74 2.96
CA TYR A 58 6.38 6.56 2.22
C TYR A 58 6.96 6.92 0.83
N THR A 59 6.23 7.73 0.08
CA THR A 59 6.58 8.15 -1.27
C THR A 59 7.86 9.00 -1.30
N LEU A 60 7.94 10.03 -0.46
CA LEU A 60 9.11 10.91 -0.41
C LEU A 60 10.38 10.19 0.05
N ALA A 61 10.25 9.16 0.87
CA ALA A 61 11.37 8.40 1.41
C ALA A 61 11.94 7.35 0.45
N HIS A 62 11.22 6.93 -0.59
CA HIS A 62 11.63 5.82 -1.46
C HIS A 62 13.00 6.02 -2.11
N ILE A 63 13.21 7.18 -2.74
CA ILE A 63 14.48 7.48 -3.43
C ILE A 63 15.63 7.66 -2.42
N PRO A 64 15.50 8.48 -1.36
CA PRO A 64 16.55 8.61 -0.36
C PRO A 64 16.93 7.29 0.31
N ILE A 65 15.94 6.48 0.72
CA ILE A 65 16.20 5.20 1.39
C ILE A 65 16.88 4.22 0.42
N GLY A 66 16.43 4.15 -0.84
CA GLY A 66 17.08 3.35 -1.86
C GLY A 66 18.59 3.70 -2.01
N PHE A 67 18.90 4.99 -2.11
CA PHE A 67 20.28 5.47 -2.16
C PHE A 67 21.06 5.09 -0.89
N PHE A 68 20.49 5.28 0.29
CA PHE A 68 21.15 4.92 1.54
C PHE A 68 21.35 3.41 1.72
N LEU A 69 20.41 2.59 1.24
CA LEU A 69 20.55 1.14 1.22
C LEU A 69 21.74 0.68 0.36
N ASP A 70 21.95 1.34 -0.78
CA ASP A 70 23.07 1.02 -1.65
C ASP A 70 24.40 1.52 -1.07
N LYS A 71 24.41 2.67 -0.42
CA LYS A 71 25.64 3.28 0.13
C LYS A 71 26.05 2.68 1.47
N TYR A 72 25.13 2.51 2.41
CA TYR A 72 25.42 2.09 3.79
C TYR A 72 25.02 0.65 4.09
N GLY A 73 24.32 0.01 3.15
CA GLY A 73 23.87 -1.36 3.27
C GLY A 73 22.62 -1.56 4.11
N PRO A 74 22.01 -2.75 4.02
CA PRO A 74 20.70 -3.02 4.62
C PRO A 74 20.71 -3.06 6.16
N LYS A 75 21.83 -3.41 6.80
CA LYS A 75 21.93 -3.54 8.27
C LYS A 75 21.48 -2.29 9.01
N VAL A 76 22.14 -1.18 8.73
CA VAL A 76 21.88 0.10 9.42
C VAL A 76 20.58 0.71 8.95
N ILE A 77 20.37 0.75 7.63
CA ILE A 77 19.24 1.46 7.04
C ILE A 77 17.90 0.79 7.41
N LEU A 78 17.79 -0.53 7.33
CA LEU A 78 16.54 -1.21 7.68
C LEU A 78 16.24 -1.11 9.18
N SER A 79 17.26 -1.17 10.03
CA SER A 79 17.09 -0.98 11.48
C SER A 79 16.62 0.44 11.81
N VAL A 80 17.21 1.46 11.20
CA VAL A 80 16.77 2.86 11.35
C VAL A 80 15.35 3.03 10.83
N CYS A 81 15.02 2.44 9.69
CA CYS A 81 13.67 2.48 9.13
C CYS A 81 12.64 1.82 10.08
N ALA A 82 12.96 0.69 10.68
CA ALA A 82 12.09 0.05 11.66
C ALA A 82 11.90 0.93 12.92
N VAL A 83 12.96 1.57 13.42
CA VAL A 83 12.86 2.54 14.52
C VAL A 83 12.00 3.74 14.15
N LEU A 84 12.15 4.30 12.95
CA LEU A 84 11.32 5.41 12.47
C LEU A 84 9.84 4.99 12.37
N THR A 85 9.55 3.79 11.85
CA THR A 85 8.20 3.26 11.78
C THR A 85 7.54 3.24 13.17
N VAL A 86 8.29 2.80 14.18
CA VAL A 86 7.85 2.75 15.59
C VAL A 86 7.72 4.15 16.20
N ALA A 87 8.71 5.01 15.98
CA ALA A 87 8.71 6.37 16.51
C ALA A 87 7.46 7.15 16.10
N GLY A 88 6.96 6.90 14.89
CA GLY A 88 5.73 7.50 14.40
C GLY A 88 4.46 7.05 15.13
N LEU A 89 4.49 5.98 15.92
CA LEU A 89 3.35 5.55 16.74
C LEU A 89 3.32 6.25 18.11
N ILE A 90 4.45 6.75 18.59
CA ILE A 90 4.57 7.33 19.92
C ILE A 90 3.56 8.47 20.16
N PRO A 91 3.35 9.41 19.22
CA PRO A 91 2.38 10.50 19.44
C PRO A 91 0.94 10.03 19.66
N LEU A 92 0.55 8.85 19.15
CA LEU A 92 -0.79 8.28 19.40
C LEU A 92 -1.03 7.95 20.87
N ILE A 93 0.04 7.77 21.67
CA ILE A 93 -0.04 7.43 23.09
C ILE A 93 0.13 8.68 23.96
N ILE A 94 1.17 9.50 23.66
CA ILE A 94 1.65 10.54 24.57
C ILE A 94 1.13 11.95 24.26
N SER A 95 0.46 12.15 23.11
CA SER A 95 0.04 13.49 22.67
C SER A 95 -1.47 13.58 22.53
N ASP A 96 -2.03 14.69 23.02
CA ASP A 96 -3.42 15.08 22.74
C ASP A 96 -3.50 16.07 21.56
N VAL A 97 -2.35 16.50 21.03
CA VAL A 97 -2.25 17.46 19.92
C VAL A 97 -2.22 16.70 18.60
N TRP A 98 -3.28 16.87 17.79
CA TRP A 98 -3.45 16.16 16.51
C TRP A 98 -2.28 16.35 15.54
N LEU A 99 -1.66 17.53 15.51
CA LEU A 99 -0.51 17.80 14.63
C LEU A 99 0.65 16.83 14.86
N PHE A 100 0.96 16.50 16.12
CA PHE A 100 2.04 15.54 16.42
C PHE A 100 1.69 14.13 15.95
N VAL A 101 0.41 13.74 16.02
CA VAL A 101 -0.10 12.47 15.50
C VAL A 101 0.05 12.40 13.97
N GLN A 102 -0.27 13.52 13.28
CA GLN A 102 -0.08 13.63 11.83
C GLN A 102 1.41 13.54 11.44
N ILE A 103 2.29 14.24 12.14
CA ILE A 103 3.75 14.14 11.94
C ILE A 103 4.21 12.70 12.19
N GLY A 104 3.74 12.06 13.26
CA GLY A 104 4.00 10.66 13.54
C GLY A 104 3.61 9.76 12.37
N ARG A 105 2.47 10.02 11.74
CA ARG A 105 2.01 9.24 10.58
C ARG A 105 2.95 9.35 9.37
N ILE A 106 3.47 10.57 9.10
CA ILE A 106 4.50 10.79 8.06
C ILE A 106 5.77 10.02 8.40
N VAL A 107 6.24 10.11 9.65
CA VAL A 107 7.46 9.42 10.12
C VAL A 107 7.31 7.89 10.01
N SER A 108 6.14 7.34 10.38
CA SER A 108 5.84 5.92 10.15
C SER A 108 5.90 5.55 8.67
N GLY A 109 5.38 6.41 7.79
CA GLY A 109 5.45 6.22 6.33
C GLY A 109 6.89 6.20 5.82
N ILE A 110 7.72 7.15 6.28
CA ILE A 110 9.15 7.20 5.94
C ILE A 110 9.84 5.90 6.32
N GLY A 111 9.69 5.45 7.57
CA GLY A 111 10.29 4.20 8.03
C GLY A 111 9.81 2.97 7.23
N SER A 112 8.53 2.92 6.94
CA SER A 112 7.89 1.80 6.23
C SER A 112 8.38 1.62 4.79
N ALA A 113 8.82 2.68 4.12
CA ALA A 113 9.41 2.61 2.78
C ALA A 113 10.66 1.71 2.74
N GLY A 114 11.42 1.66 3.83
CA GLY A 114 12.58 0.78 3.96
C GLY A 114 12.24 -0.71 3.91
N ALA A 115 11.05 -1.10 4.35
CA ALA A 115 10.65 -2.51 4.37
C ALA A 115 10.53 -3.10 2.95
N ALA A 116 9.84 -2.41 2.04
CA ALA A 116 9.70 -2.85 0.65
C ALA A 116 11.04 -2.88 -0.08
N LEU A 117 11.83 -1.80 0.04
CA LEU A 117 13.16 -1.72 -0.58
C LEU A 117 14.13 -2.76 0.01
N GLY A 118 13.99 -3.06 1.32
CA GLY A 118 14.76 -4.07 2.00
C GLY A 118 14.54 -5.48 1.45
N ILE A 119 13.29 -5.83 1.10
CA ILE A 119 12.97 -7.11 0.46
C ILE A 119 13.75 -7.25 -0.84
N PHE A 120 13.68 -6.26 -1.73
CA PHE A 120 14.41 -6.29 -3.00
C PHE A 120 15.91 -6.40 -2.78
N LYS A 121 16.46 -5.61 -1.83
CA LYS A 121 17.91 -5.63 -1.53
C LYS A 121 18.36 -6.99 -0.99
N ILE A 122 17.68 -7.54 -0.01
CA ILE A 122 18.03 -8.84 0.59
C ILE A 122 17.84 -9.99 -0.41
N ALA A 123 16.75 -9.97 -1.19
CA ALA A 123 16.51 -10.97 -2.23
C ALA A 123 17.61 -10.94 -3.31
N SER A 124 18.03 -9.76 -3.77
CA SER A 124 19.12 -9.62 -4.73
C SER A 124 20.48 -10.07 -4.19
N MET A 125 20.76 -9.79 -2.89
CA MET A 125 22.05 -10.18 -2.27
C MET A 125 22.19 -11.67 -2.02
N TYR A 126 21.10 -12.34 -1.59
CA TYR A 126 21.19 -13.72 -1.09
C TYR A 126 20.52 -14.76 -1.98
N TYR A 127 19.60 -14.34 -2.86
CA TYR A 127 18.74 -15.23 -3.65
C TYR A 127 18.61 -14.80 -5.11
N ASN A 128 19.70 -14.35 -5.74
CA ASN A 128 19.70 -13.80 -7.10
C ASN A 128 18.96 -14.72 -8.10
N GLU A 129 19.26 -16.03 -8.10
CA GLU A 129 18.60 -17.03 -8.98
C GLU A 129 17.12 -17.27 -8.63
N LYS A 130 16.68 -16.95 -7.40
CA LYS A 130 15.33 -17.14 -6.89
C LYS A 130 14.68 -15.82 -6.50
N PHE A 131 15.22 -14.70 -7.02
CA PHE A 131 14.83 -13.35 -6.65
C PHE A 131 13.31 -13.15 -6.71
N ALA A 132 12.70 -13.39 -7.87
CA ALA A 132 11.26 -13.18 -8.05
C ALA A 132 10.42 -14.04 -7.11
N LYS A 133 10.82 -15.29 -6.85
CA LYS A 133 10.15 -16.19 -5.93
C LYS A 133 10.20 -15.68 -4.48
N MET A 134 11.38 -15.23 -4.03
CA MET A 134 11.55 -14.72 -2.65
C MET A 134 10.83 -13.40 -2.44
N VAL A 135 10.85 -12.50 -3.43
CA VAL A 135 10.06 -11.26 -3.41
C VAL A 135 8.56 -11.57 -3.37
N GLY A 136 8.09 -12.51 -4.20
CA GLY A 136 6.69 -12.94 -4.22
C GLY A 136 6.21 -13.46 -2.85
N PHE A 137 7.00 -14.33 -2.20
CA PHE A 137 6.68 -14.80 -0.85
C PHE A 137 6.67 -13.66 0.19
N SER A 138 7.60 -12.70 0.09
CA SER A 138 7.60 -11.54 0.97
C SER A 138 6.35 -10.67 0.80
N ILE A 139 5.87 -10.51 -0.45
CA ILE A 139 4.62 -9.79 -0.73
C ILE A 139 3.44 -10.50 -0.07
N ILE A 140 3.34 -11.83 -0.17
CA ILE A 140 2.29 -12.61 0.50
C ILE A 140 2.33 -12.41 2.02
N ILE A 141 3.52 -12.49 2.62
CA ILE A 141 3.71 -12.24 4.05
C ILE A 141 3.26 -10.81 4.42
N GLY A 142 3.58 -9.82 3.58
CA GLY A 142 3.10 -8.44 3.76
C GLY A 142 1.59 -8.33 3.74
N LEU A 143 0.93 -8.96 2.76
CA LEU A 143 -0.54 -8.95 2.63
C LEU A 143 -1.24 -9.68 3.80
N LEU A 144 -0.63 -10.73 4.36
CA LEU A 144 -1.10 -11.32 5.62
C LEU A 144 -1.03 -10.31 6.77
N GLY A 145 0.01 -9.45 6.79
CA GLY A 145 0.08 -8.31 7.71
C GLY A 145 -1.08 -7.33 7.51
N ALA A 146 -1.43 -6.99 6.27
CA ALA A 146 -2.58 -6.14 5.97
C ALA A 146 -3.90 -6.73 6.49
N MET A 147 -4.12 -8.04 6.30
CA MET A 147 -5.28 -8.76 6.83
C MET A 147 -5.32 -8.71 8.37
N TYR A 148 -4.14 -8.86 9.01
CA TYR A 148 -4.03 -8.77 10.46
C TYR A 148 -4.37 -7.37 10.99
N GLY A 149 -4.13 -6.31 10.20
CA GLY A 149 -4.46 -4.92 10.51
C GLY A 149 -5.96 -4.63 10.66
N GLY A 150 -6.85 -5.52 10.20
CA GLY A 150 -8.31 -5.42 10.33
C GLY A 150 -8.84 -6.00 11.64
N LEU A 151 -9.64 -7.07 11.54
CA LEU A 151 -10.32 -7.70 12.68
C LEU A 151 -9.37 -8.12 13.83
N PRO A 152 -8.20 -8.74 13.61
CA PRO A 152 -7.31 -9.10 14.69
C PRO A 152 -6.87 -7.89 15.54
N VAL A 153 -6.56 -6.76 14.90
CA VAL A 153 -6.22 -5.53 15.63
C VAL A 153 -7.40 -4.99 16.42
N LEU A 154 -8.61 -5.01 15.85
CA LEU A 154 -9.83 -4.62 16.56
C LEU A 154 -10.04 -5.48 17.81
N SER A 155 -9.91 -6.80 17.70
CA SER A 155 -10.05 -7.73 18.82
C SER A 155 -8.98 -7.51 19.92
N LEU A 156 -7.76 -7.16 19.53
CA LEU A 156 -6.70 -6.80 20.48
C LEU A 156 -7.01 -5.48 21.17
N LEU A 157 -7.56 -4.51 20.44
CA LEU A 157 -7.97 -3.22 20.98
C LEU A 157 -9.08 -3.38 22.03
N ASP A 158 -10.10 -4.19 21.74
CA ASP A 158 -11.21 -4.47 22.65
C ASP A 158 -10.73 -5.19 23.93
N LYS A 159 -9.72 -6.06 23.79
CA LYS A 159 -9.19 -6.85 24.91
C LYS A 159 -8.20 -6.08 25.79
N PHE A 160 -7.30 -5.31 25.19
CA PHE A 160 -6.18 -4.68 25.90
C PHE A 160 -6.29 -3.17 26.02
N GLY A 161 -7.19 -2.55 25.26
CA GLY A 161 -7.35 -1.10 25.20
C GLY A 161 -6.29 -0.40 24.34
N TRP A 162 -6.51 0.91 24.15
CA TRP A 162 -5.71 1.74 23.25
C TRP A 162 -4.21 1.77 23.59
N GLU A 163 -3.87 2.11 24.82
CA GLU A 163 -2.46 2.32 25.20
C GLU A 163 -1.65 1.04 25.12
N HIS A 164 -2.16 -0.06 25.68
CA HIS A 164 -1.44 -1.35 25.66
C HIS A 164 -1.29 -1.90 24.26
N LEU A 165 -2.26 -1.68 23.38
CA LEU A 165 -2.17 -2.08 21.96
C LEU A 165 -0.97 -1.39 21.29
N PHE A 166 -0.87 -0.07 21.41
CA PHE A 166 0.24 0.68 20.80
C PHE A 166 1.58 0.41 21.45
N ILE A 167 1.63 0.27 22.79
CA ILE A 167 2.86 -0.15 23.49
C ILE A 167 3.32 -1.52 22.98
N GLY A 168 2.39 -2.46 22.78
CA GLY A 168 2.69 -3.76 22.19
C GLY A 168 3.29 -3.66 20.79
N PHE A 169 2.68 -2.86 19.91
CA PHE A 169 3.24 -2.64 18.56
C PHE A 169 4.61 -1.95 18.61
N ILE A 170 4.81 -0.95 19.46
CA ILE A 170 6.10 -0.31 19.67
C ILE A 170 7.14 -1.35 20.10
N GLY A 171 6.81 -2.20 21.09
CA GLY A 171 7.70 -3.26 21.57
C GLY A 171 8.09 -4.25 20.46
N ILE A 172 7.12 -4.74 19.69
CA ILE A 172 7.36 -5.64 18.55
C ILE A 172 8.29 -4.98 17.52
N GLY A 173 8.02 -3.73 17.16
CA GLY A 173 8.81 -3.02 16.16
C GLY A 173 10.24 -2.72 16.62
N LEU A 174 10.46 -2.41 17.91
CA LEU A 174 11.81 -2.25 18.49
C LEU A 174 12.58 -3.57 18.50
N VAL A 175 11.91 -4.68 18.84
CA VAL A 175 12.52 -6.02 18.77
C VAL A 175 12.90 -6.34 17.32
N LEU A 176 12.03 -6.07 16.34
CA LEU A 176 12.35 -6.23 14.93
C LEU A 176 13.55 -5.38 14.51
N ALA A 177 13.61 -4.10 14.92
CA ALA A 177 14.74 -3.22 14.63
C ALA A 177 16.06 -3.77 15.20
N LEU A 178 16.02 -4.27 16.43
CA LEU A 178 17.17 -4.89 17.08
C LEU A 178 17.61 -6.17 16.36
N LEU A 179 16.67 -7.05 16.01
CA LEU A 179 16.97 -8.30 15.29
C LEU A 179 17.54 -8.00 13.89
N LEU A 180 17.00 -7.02 13.15
CA LEU A 180 17.55 -6.59 11.88
C LEU A 180 19.00 -6.10 12.06
N TYR A 181 19.28 -5.31 13.10
CA TYR A 181 20.62 -4.82 13.37
C TYR A 181 21.61 -5.94 13.75
N ILE A 182 21.20 -6.93 14.53
CA ILE A 182 22.08 -8.01 14.98
C ILE A 182 22.36 -9.00 13.85
N PHE A 183 21.34 -9.44 13.11
CA PHE A 183 21.45 -10.59 12.21
C PHE A 183 21.85 -10.21 10.78
N ILE A 184 21.53 -9.00 10.29
CA ILE A 184 21.98 -8.58 8.97
C ILE A 184 23.50 -8.32 9.02
N LEU A 185 24.21 -8.89 8.05
CA LEU A 185 25.66 -8.73 7.94
C LEU A 185 26.05 -7.31 7.56
N PRO A 186 27.18 -6.80 8.07
CA PRO A 186 27.75 -5.55 7.55
C PRO A 186 27.98 -5.65 6.06
N TYR A 187 27.65 -4.59 5.35
CA TYR A 187 27.78 -4.50 3.91
C TYR A 187 28.98 -3.59 3.57
N ASN A 188 29.97 -4.16 2.91
CA ASN A 188 31.08 -3.36 2.35
C ASN A 188 30.69 -3.00 0.92
N SER A 189 30.29 -1.78 0.68
CA SER A 189 30.08 -1.29 -0.68
C SER A 189 31.44 -1.18 -1.36
N SER A 190 31.74 -2.08 -2.29
CA SER A 190 32.89 -1.99 -3.18
C SER A 190 32.62 -1.12 -4.41
N SER A 191 31.43 -0.54 -4.54
CA SER A 191 31.06 0.22 -5.72
C SER A 191 31.22 1.72 -5.50
N ASN A 192 32.30 2.25 -6.07
CA ASN A 192 32.43 3.66 -6.46
C ASN A 192 31.46 4.04 -7.61
N GLU A 193 30.35 3.32 -7.77
CA GLU A 193 29.29 3.66 -8.72
C GLU A 193 28.39 4.79 -8.16
N SER A 194 28.99 5.85 -7.68
CA SER A 194 28.35 7.15 -7.62
C SER A 194 28.23 7.78 -9.03
N GLY A 195 27.95 6.93 -10.02
CA GLY A 195 27.48 7.40 -11.32
C GLY A 195 26.24 8.25 -11.04
N ASP A 196 26.26 9.46 -11.55
CA ASP A 196 25.39 10.59 -11.32
C ASP A 196 23.90 10.15 -11.19
N VAL A 197 23.50 9.78 -9.93
CA VAL A 197 22.13 9.36 -9.61
C VAL A 197 21.13 10.44 -10.05
N CYS A 198 21.54 11.72 -9.99
CA CYS A 198 20.72 12.83 -10.45
C CYS A 198 20.51 12.77 -11.97
N LYS A 199 21.52 12.38 -12.76
CA LYS A 199 21.35 12.20 -14.21
C LYS A 199 20.44 11.01 -14.52
N LYS A 200 20.63 9.87 -13.84
CA LYS A 200 19.76 8.71 -14.00
C LYS A 200 18.31 9.03 -13.62
N LEU A 201 18.10 9.72 -12.49
CA LEU A 201 16.77 10.16 -12.05
C LEU A 201 16.13 11.10 -13.07
N LYS A 202 16.89 12.04 -13.61
CA LYS A 202 16.41 12.95 -14.66
C LYS A 202 16.00 12.19 -15.91
N LEU A 203 16.74 11.17 -16.34
CA LEU A 203 16.38 10.32 -17.47
C LEU A 203 15.06 9.60 -17.24
N VAL A 204 14.85 9.03 -16.05
CA VAL A 204 13.60 8.33 -15.69
C VAL A 204 12.42 9.31 -15.66
N LEU A 205 12.57 10.47 -15.02
CA LEU A 205 11.52 11.49 -14.91
C LEU A 205 11.17 12.16 -16.25
N LEU A 206 12.11 12.20 -17.21
CA LEU A 206 11.85 12.71 -18.55
C LEU A 206 11.28 11.63 -19.50
N ASN A 207 11.29 10.36 -19.12
CA ASN A 207 10.70 9.31 -19.92
C ASN A 207 9.17 9.40 -19.87
N LYS A 208 8.57 9.79 -20.99
CA LYS A 208 7.13 9.99 -21.11
C LYS A 208 6.31 8.72 -20.82
N TYR A 209 6.81 7.55 -21.24
CA TYR A 209 6.13 6.27 -20.99
C TYR A 209 6.10 5.97 -19.50
N THR A 210 7.24 6.13 -18.80
CA THR A 210 7.30 5.95 -17.34
C THR A 210 6.28 6.83 -16.64
N ILE A 211 6.26 8.14 -16.92
CA ILE A 211 5.37 9.07 -16.22
C ILE A 211 3.91 8.81 -16.56
N ILE A 212 3.55 8.64 -17.83
CA ILE A 212 2.15 8.47 -18.23
C ILE A 212 1.59 7.16 -17.71
N ILE A 213 2.30 6.04 -17.85
CA ILE A 213 1.82 4.74 -17.38
C ILE A 213 1.72 4.74 -15.84
N SER A 214 2.71 5.32 -15.12
CA SER A 214 2.66 5.45 -13.67
C SER A 214 1.49 6.30 -13.18
N LEU A 215 1.18 7.41 -13.84
CA LEU A 215 0.02 8.24 -13.51
C LEU A 215 -1.30 7.50 -13.75
N LEU A 216 -1.44 6.82 -14.90
CA LEU A 216 -2.64 6.03 -15.19
C LEU A 216 -2.80 4.87 -14.21
N ALA A 217 -1.70 4.20 -13.86
CA ALA A 217 -1.69 3.18 -12.82
C ALA A 217 -2.07 3.79 -11.44
N GLY A 218 -1.56 4.98 -11.12
CA GLY A 218 -1.93 5.71 -9.91
C GLY A 218 -3.43 6.00 -9.82
N PHE A 219 -4.08 6.40 -10.91
CA PHE A 219 -5.54 6.58 -10.93
C PHE A 219 -6.31 5.28 -10.68
N MET A 220 -5.74 4.12 -10.94
CA MET A 220 -6.39 2.83 -10.72
C MET A 220 -6.11 2.24 -9.32
N ILE A 221 -5.26 2.84 -8.49
CA ILE A 221 -4.88 2.27 -7.18
C ILE A 221 -5.98 2.38 -6.11
N GLY A 222 -7.00 3.21 -6.36
CA GLY A 222 -8.07 3.52 -5.41
C GLY A 222 -8.71 2.33 -4.70
N PRO A 223 -9.03 1.19 -5.40
CA PRO A 223 -9.61 0.02 -4.76
C PRO A 223 -8.76 -0.57 -3.63
N LEU A 224 -7.44 -0.59 -3.78
CA LEU A 224 -6.52 -1.15 -2.80
C LEU A 224 -6.09 -0.10 -1.77
N GLU A 225 -5.41 0.95 -2.21
CA GLU A 225 -4.75 1.92 -1.33
C GLU A 225 -5.70 3.02 -0.82
N GLY A 226 -6.83 3.23 -1.45
CA GLY A 226 -7.88 4.15 -0.97
C GLY A 226 -8.94 3.41 -0.17
N PHE A 227 -9.58 2.42 -0.77
CA PHE A 227 -10.75 1.75 -0.21
C PHE A 227 -10.38 0.69 0.84
N ALA A 228 -9.60 -0.34 0.45
CA ALA A 228 -9.29 -1.46 1.35
C ALA A 228 -8.53 -1.02 2.60
N ASP A 229 -7.55 -0.12 2.45
CA ASP A 229 -6.70 0.34 3.54
C ASP A 229 -7.41 1.27 4.53
N GLY A 230 -8.45 2.02 4.09
CA GLY A 230 -8.96 3.08 4.94
C GLY A 230 -10.48 3.22 5.06
N TRP A 231 -11.25 2.88 4.03
CA TRP A 231 -12.67 3.23 4.01
C TRP A 231 -13.62 2.03 3.90
N ALA A 232 -13.13 0.85 3.57
CA ALA A 232 -13.98 -0.32 3.31
C ALA A 232 -14.81 -0.73 4.53
N SER A 233 -14.25 -0.69 5.74
CA SER A 233 -14.99 -1.02 6.97
C SER A 233 -16.09 0.00 7.25
N SER A 234 -15.81 1.29 7.14
CA SER A 234 -16.80 2.36 7.33
C SER A 234 -17.89 2.29 6.27
N PHE A 235 -17.54 2.03 5.02
CA PHE A 235 -18.47 1.81 3.92
C PHE A 235 -19.43 0.65 4.23
N LEU A 236 -18.91 -0.50 4.62
CA LEU A 236 -19.72 -1.68 4.90
C LEU A 236 -20.68 -1.47 6.07
N ARG A 237 -20.24 -0.82 7.13
CA ARG A 237 -21.09 -0.46 8.27
C ARG A 237 -22.25 0.44 7.86
N THR A 238 -21.98 1.43 7.00
CA THR A 238 -23.00 2.39 6.56
C THR A 238 -24.00 1.77 5.57
N ILE A 239 -23.54 0.89 4.66
CA ILE A 239 -24.38 0.42 3.54
C ILE A 239 -25.09 -0.89 3.83
N SER A 240 -24.39 -1.84 4.47
CA SER A 240 -24.88 -3.23 4.59
C SER A 240 -25.44 -3.55 5.97
N ASN A 241 -25.44 -2.62 6.92
CA ASN A 241 -25.94 -2.78 8.28
C ASN A 241 -25.39 -4.04 9.00
N ILE A 242 -24.12 -4.37 8.74
CA ILE A 242 -23.41 -5.52 9.31
C ILE A 242 -22.67 -5.14 10.60
N SER A 243 -22.34 -6.15 11.41
CA SER A 243 -21.58 -5.95 12.65
C SER A 243 -20.21 -5.31 12.38
N GLN A 244 -19.66 -4.62 13.38
CA GLN A 244 -18.33 -4.02 13.31
C GLN A 244 -17.25 -5.06 13.02
N GLU A 245 -17.35 -6.25 13.61
CA GLU A 245 -16.43 -7.35 13.40
C GLU A 245 -16.44 -7.83 11.94
N SER A 246 -17.64 -8.04 11.36
CA SER A 246 -17.77 -8.41 9.95
C SER A 246 -17.21 -7.32 9.04
N ALA A 247 -17.51 -6.06 9.32
CA ALA A 247 -17.00 -4.92 8.55
C ALA A 247 -15.46 -4.79 8.61
N ALA A 248 -14.84 -5.19 9.72
CA ALA A 248 -13.38 -5.21 9.85
C ALA A 248 -12.73 -6.41 9.15
N LEU A 249 -13.46 -7.53 9.04
CA LEU A 249 -12.96 -8.78 8.43
C LEU A 249 -13.06 -8.77 6.91
N LEU A 250 -14.22 -8.36 6.37
CA LEU A 250 -14.52 -8.51 4.94
C LEU A 250 -13.51 -7.83 3.99
N PRO A 251 -12.93 -6.65 4.30
CA PRO A 251 -11.89 -6.04 3.45
C PRO A 251 -10.65 -6.92 3.25
N SER A 252 -10.37 -7.86 4.16
CA SER A 252 -9.28 -8.84 4.01
C SER A 252 -9.40 -9.66 2.73
N MET A 253 -10.62 -9.82 2.19
CA MET A 253 -10.85 -10.52 0.92
C MET A 253 -10.21 -9.79 -0.28
N ILE A 254 -10.07 -8.45 -0.21
CA ILE A 254 -9.36 -7.69 -1.25
C ILE A 254 -7.87 -8.09 -1.23
N PHE A 255 -7.23 -8.10 -0.06
CA PHE A 255 -5.83 -8.51 0.07
C PHE A 255 -5.61 -9.98 -0.33
N PHE A 256 -6.57 -10.85 0.01
CA PHE A 256 -6.56 -12.24 -0.46
C PHE A 256 -6.64 -12.31 -1.99
N GLY A 257 -7.52 -11.53 -2.62
CA GLY A 257 -7.60 -11.40 -4.07
C GLY A 257 -6.27 -10.97 -4.70
N VAL A 258 -5.57 -9.98 -4.11
CA VAL A 258 -4.24 -9.54 -4.59
C VAL A 258 -3.23 -10.69 -4.61
N CYS A 259 -3.24 -11.57 -3.60
CA CYS A 259 -2.35 -12.74 -3.58
C CYS A 259 -2.54 -13.62 -4.82
N PHE A 260 -3.78 -13.89 -5.23
CA PHE A 260 -4.06 -14.67 -6.44
C PHE A 260 -3.80 -13.88 -7.72
N GLY A 261 -4.12 -12.60 -7.74
CA GLY A 261 -3.88 -11.72 -8.88
C GLY A 261 -2.39 -11.56 -9.20
N ALA A 262 -1.53 -11.53 -8.17
CA ALA A 262 -0.09 -11.42 -8.32
C ALA A 262 0.55 -12.62 -9.06
N PHE A 263 -0.11 -13.77 -9.08
CA PHE A 263 0.29 -14.92 -9.91
C PHE A 263 -0.54 -15.01 -11.19
N GLY A 264 -1.84 -14.72 -11.11
CA GLY A 264 -2.77 -14.90 -12.23
C GLY A 264 -2.51 -13.94 -13.39
N LEU A 265 -2.31 -12.64 -13.12
CA LEU A 265 -2.09 -11.66 -14.18
C LEU A 265 -0.73 -11.85 -14.89
N PRO A 266 0.42 -12.05 -14.20
CA PRO A 266 1.67 -12.39 -14.88
C PRO A 266 1.59 -13.68 -15.68
N TYR A 267 0.90 -14.73 -15.18
CA TYR A 267 0.68 -15.96 -15.95
C TYR A 267 -0.09 -15.71 -17.25
N MET A 268 -1.12 -14.85 -17.21
CA MET A 268 -1.82 -14.44 -18.44
C MET A 268 -0.91 -13.70 -19.40
N LEU A 269 0.00 -12.85 -18.91
CA LEU A 269 0.98 -12.15 -19.73
C LEU A 269 1.95 -13.13 -20.41
N GLU A 270 2.42 -14.15 -19.69
CA GLU A 270 3.27 -15.22 -20.25
C GLU A 270 2.57 -16.03 -21.33
N LYS A 271 1.24 -16.17 -21.28
CA LYS A 271 0.40 -16.82 -22.29
C LYS A 271 0.10 -15.94 -23.52
N SER A 272 0.91 -14.89 -23.75
CA SER A 272 0.83 -13.99 -24.89
C SER A 272 -0.38 -13.03 -24.89
N PHE A 273 -0.96 -12.75 -23.72
CA PHE A 273 -1.88 -11.64 -23.61
C PHE A 273 -1.10 -10.32 -23.68
N ASP A 274 -1.63 -9.37 -24.41
CA ASP A 274 -1.05 -8.02 -24.53
C ASP A 274 -1.18 -7.25 -23.19
N SER A 275 -0.12 -6.56 -22.75
CA SER A 275 -0.07 -5.82 -21.48
C SER A 275 -1.21 -4.80 -21.38
N TYR A 276 -1.47 -4.03 -22.45
CA TYR A 276 -2.55 -3.03 -22.43
C TYR A 276 -3.94 -3.67 -22.34
N ASN A 277 -4.13 -4.87 -22.94
CA ASN A 277 -5.38 -5.63 -22.79
C ASN A 277 -5.61 -6.04 -21.34
N LEU A 278 -4.56 -6.50 -20.65
CA LEU A 278 -4.65 -6.88 -19.23
C LEU A 278 -4.93 -5.66 -18.33
N LEU A 279 -4.32 -4.51 -18.61
CA LEU A 279 -4.58 -3.26 -17.88
C LEU A 279 -6.02 -2.78 -18.09
N ILE A 280 -6.53 -2.82 -19.32
CA ILE A 280 -7.92 -2.47 -19.69
C ILE A 280 -8.90 -3.46 -19.00
N LEU A 281 -8.63 -4.77 -19.10
CA LEU A 281 -9.43 -5.80 -18.45
C LEU A 281 -9.50 -5.58 -16.94
N SER A 282 -8.37 -5.24 -16.31
CA SER A 282 -8.31 -4.97 -14.88
C SER A 282 -9.17 -3.76 -14.50
N ALA A 283 -9.10 -2.68 -15.27
CA ALA A 283 -9.95 -1.51 -15.04
C ALA A 283 -11.44 -1.83 -15.18
N VAL A 284 -11.84 -2.56 -16.24
CA VAL A 284 -13.24 -2.97 -16.49
C VAL A 284 -13.74 -3.90 -15.38
N ALA A 285 -12.93 -4.89 -14.99
CA ALA A 285 -13.31 -5.84 -13.94
C ALA A 285 -13.49 -5.15 -12.57
N MET A 286 -12.58 -4.23 -12.22
CA MET A 286 -12.69 -3.45 -10.97
C MET A 286 -13.91 -2.51 -11.00
N LEU A 287 -14.19 -1.84 -12.13
CA LEU A 287 -15.41 -1.05 -12.30
C LEU A 287 -16.67 -1.90 -12.14
N GLY A 288 -16.72 -3.07 -12.80
CA GLY A 288 -17.83 -4.03 -12.66
C GLY A 288 -18.02 -4.50 -11.22
N ALA A 289 -16.93 -4.76 -10.50
CA ALA A 289 -16.97 -5.14 -9.10
C ALA A 289 -17.51 -4.02 -8.19
N PHE A 290 -17.16 -2.75 -8.45
CA PHE A 290 -17.76 -1.61 -7.73
C PHE A 290 -19.26 -1.46 -8.02
N VAL A 291 -19.67 -1.60 -9.28
CA VAL A 291 -21.10 -1.57 -9.66
C VAL A 291 -21.86 -2.70 -8.96
N LEU A 292 -21.32 -3.92 -8.99
CA LEU A 292 -21.91 -5.08 -8.31
C LEU A 292 -22.05 -4.83 -6.80
N MET A 293 -21.00 -4.30 -6.16
CA MET A 293 -21.01 -3.99 -4.73
C MET A 293 -22.07 -2.92 -4.38
N PHE A 294 -22.26 -1.90 -5.22
CA PHE A 294 -23.24 -0.84 -4.97
C PHE A 294 -24.67 -1.33 -5.12
N ILE A 295 -24.95 -2.18 -6.13
CA ILE A 295 -26.29 -2.73 -6.39
C ILE A 295 -26.63 -3.81 -5.36
N ALA A 296 -25.68 -4.68 -5.05
CA ALA A 296 -25.90 -5.87 -4.25
C ALA A 296 -25.35 -5.76 -2.81
N SER A 297 -25.29 -4.55 -2.26
CA SER A 297 -24.73 -4.24 -0.93
C SER A 297 -25.39 -5.01 0.24
N SER A 298 -26.61 -5.51 0.05
CA SER A 298 -27.34 -6.33 1.04
C SER A 298 -26.89 -7.79 1.06
N SER A 299 -26.18 -8.28 0.04
CA SER A 299 -25.69 -9.65 -0.05
C SER A 299 -24.22 -9.74 0.31
N VAL A 300 -23.91 -10.30 1.48
CA VAL A 300 -22.53 -10.50 1.94
C VAL A 300 -21.71 -11.32 0.93
N ILE A 301 -22.32 -12.32 0.28
CA ILE A 301 -21.64 -13.16 -0.71
C ILE A 301 -21.22 -12.33 -1.93
N LEU A 302 -22.11 -11.47 -2.46
CA LEU A 302 -21.79 -10.63 -3.61
C LEU A 302 -20.76 -9.56 -3.27
N VAL A 303 -20.77 -9.03 -2.06
CA VAL A 303 -19.74 -8.14 -1.54
C VAL A 303 -18.38 -8.85 -1.48
N LEU A 304 -18.33 -10.09 -0.96
CA LEU A 304 -17.10 -10.89 -0.92
C LEU A 304 -16.54 -11.17 -2.32
N ILE A 305 -17.41 -11.53 -3.26
CA ILE A 305 -17.02 -11.75 -4.67
C ILE A 305 -16.46 -10.45 -5.26
N SER A 306 -17.15 -9.33 -5.05
CA SER A 306 -16.67 -8.01 -5.50
C SER A 306 -15.31 -7.68 -4.91
N PHE A 307 -15.10 -7.89 -3.62
CA PHE A 307 -13.83 -7.64 -2.95
C PHE A 307 -12.71 -8.54 -3.49
N PHE A 308 -12.98 -9.81 -3.73
CA PHE A 308 -12.01 -10.70 -4.35
C PHE A 308 -11.62 -10.24 -5.76
N ILE A 309 -12.59 -9.83 -6.59
CA ILE A 309 -12.36 -9.31 -7.93
C ILE A 309 -11.54 -8.01 -7.86
N LEU A 310 -11.90 -7.07 -6.99
CA LEU A 310 -11.14 -5.84 -6.76
C LEU A 310 -9.69 -6.14 -6.41
N GLY A 311 -9.46 -7.08 -5.50
CA GLY A 311 -8.12 -7.49 -5.11
C GLY A 311 -7.36 -8.16 -6.23
N PHE A 312 -7.94 -9.16 -6.89
CA PHE A 312 -7.29 -9.89 -7.98
C PHE A 312 -6.79 -8.95 -9.09
N PHE A 313 -7.63 -8.05 -9.53
CA PHE A 313 -7.29 -7.12 -10.59
C PHE A 313 -6.47 -5.91 -10.11
N SER A 314 -6.37 -5.65 -8.80
CA SER A 314 -5.42 -4.65 -8.27
C SER A 314 -3.95 -5.06 -8.46
N ALA A 315 -3.66 -6.33 -8.74
CA ALA A 315 -2.33 -6.78 -9.15
C ALA A 315 -1.89 -6.30 -10.56
N TYR A 316 -2.74 -5.55 -11.28
CA TYR A 316 -2.39 -4.85 -12.53
C TYR A 316 -1.11 -4.02 -12.43
N GLN A 317 -0.74 -3.57 -11.21
CA GLN A 317 0.48 -2.82 -10.94
C GLN A 317 1.74 -3.55 -11.42
N ILE A 318 1.73 -4.89 -11.35
CA ILE A 318 2.84 -5.73 -11.84
C ILE A 318 2.93 -5.59 -13.36
N ILE A 319 1.78 -5.65 -14.05
CA ILE A 319 1.72 -5.52 -15.52
C ILE A 319 2.10 -4.11 -15.96
N ALA A 320 1.63 -3.07 -15.25
CA ALA A 320 2.00 -1.69 -15.55
C ALA A 320 3.50 -1.45 -15.36
N THR A 321 4.09 -2.02 -14.32
CA THR A 321 5.55 -1.93 -14.09
C THR A 321 6.32 -2.66 -15.21
N ASP A 322 5.92 -3.88 -15.57
CA ASP A 322 6.55 -4.63 -16.67
C ASP A 322 6.50 -3.84 -17.98
N GLU A 323 5.34 -3.24 -18.30
CA GLU A 323 5.20 -2.42 -19.51
C GLU A 323 6.11 -1.18 -19.49
N ILE A 324 6.25 -0.50 -18.35
CA ILE A 324 7.20 0.62 -18.22
C ILE A 324 8.64 0.16 -18.47
N LEU A 325 9.03 -0.98 -17.90
CA LEU A 325 10.39 -1.49 -17.98
C LEU A 325 10.83 -1.88 -19.39
N ARG A 326 9.89 -2.17 -20.28
CA ARG A 326 10.16 -2.40 -21.71
C ARG A 326 10.60 -1.14 -22.47
N HIS A 327 10.39 0.04 -21.88
CA HIS A 327 10.65 1.35 -22.50
C HIS A 327 11.85 2.08 -21.87
N VAL A 328 12.67 1.38 -21.08
CA VAL A 328 13.82 1.97 -20.38
C VAL A 328 15.06 1.09 -20.50
N ASP A 329 16.24 1.71 -20.40
CA ASP A 329 17.51 0.99 -20.43
C ASP A 329 17.71 0.16 -19.15
N SER A 330 18.45 -0.95 -19.28
CA SER A 330 18.73 -1.89 -18.18
C SER A 330 19.45 -1.24 -16.96
N ASN A 331 20.21 -0.16 -17.17
CA ASN A 331 20.95 0.57 -16.15
C ASN A 331 20.08 1.45 -15.24
N VAL A 332 18.79 1.65 -15.56
CA VAL A 332 17.84 2.47 -14.79
C VAL A 332 16.59 1.70 -14.36
N VAL A 333 16.50 0.40 -14.59
CA VAL A 333 15.34 -0.46 -14.27
C VAL A 333 14.91 -0.31 -12.80
N ALA A 334 15.84 -0.45 -11.86
CA ALA A 334 15.52 -0.35 -10.43
C ALA A 334 14.99 1.05 -10.04
N LEU A 335 15.63 2.10 -10.57
CA LEU A 335 15.21 3.48 -10.32
C LEU A 335 13.86 3.77 -10.96
N THR A 336 13.60 3.25 -12.16
CA THR A 336 12.31 3.38 -12.85
C THR A 336 11.19 2.70 -12.05
N SER A 337 11.44 1.49 -11.54
CA SER A 337 10.48 0.79 -10.67
C SER A 337 10.21 1.57 -9.38
N ALA A 338 11.23 2.17 -8.78
CA ALA A 338 11.08 3.01 -7.59
C ALA A 338 10.25 4.27 -7.88
N VAL A 339 10.50 4.96 -8.99
CA VAL A 339 9.74 6.15 -9.42
C VAL A 339 8.29 5.78 -9.74
N ASN A 340 8.06 4.66 -10.44
CA ASN A 340 6.71 4.15 -10.70
C ASN A 340 5.96 3.89 -9.38
N ASN A 341 6.55 3.14 -8.46
CA ASN A 341 5.94 2.86 -7.16
C ASN A 341 5.68 4.14 -6.36
N MET A 342 6.61 5.10 -6.40
CA MET A 342 6.46 6.41 -5.76
C MET A 342 5.24 7.17 -6.31
N ILE A 343 5.06 7.23 -7.63
CA ILE A 343 3.92 7.91 -8.26
C ILE A 343 2.62 7.18 -7.91
N VAL A 344 2.57 5.88 -8.09
CA VAL A 344 1.38 5.06 -7.83
C VAL A 344 0.94 5.18 -6.37
N MET A 345 1.86 5.00 -5.41
CA MET A 345 1.55 5.08 -3.98
C MET A 345 1.15 6.50 -3.54
N GLY A 346 1.67 7.54 -4.20
CA GLY A 346 1.25 8.93 -3.96
C GLY A 346 -0.25 9.16 -4.17
N PHE A 347 -0.89 8.40 -5.06
CA PHE A 347 -2.34 8.44 -5.26
C PHE A 347 -3.13 7.91 -4.06
N GLY A 348 -2.53 7.14 -3.17
CA GLY A 348 -3.14 6.78 -1.89
C GLY A 348 -3.57 8.02 -1.10
N TYR A 349 -2.67 9.04 -1.00
CA TYR A 349 -3.02 10.33 -0.40
C TYR A 349 -4.19 11.02 -1.13
N VAL A 350 -4.16 11.02 -2.46
CA VAL A 350 -5.20 11.66 -3.29
C VAL A 350 -6.56 11.03 -3.02
N PHE A 351 -6.67 9.69 -3.02
CA PHE A 351 -7.93 9.00 -2.78
C PHE A 351 -8.44 9.19 -1.36
N HIS A 352 -7.58 9.04 -0.34
CA HIS A 352 -7.99 9.27 1.05
C HIS A 352 -8.51 10.69 1.27
N THR A 353 -7.81 11.70 0.73
CA THR A 353 -8.21 13.11 0.84
C THR A 353 -9.49 13.39 0.05
N ALA A 354 -9.61 12.87 -1.18
CA ALA A 354 -10.79 13.09 -2.01
C ALA A 354 -12.05 12.48 -1.37
N ILE A 355 -11.98 11.23 -0.90
CA ILE A 355 -13.10 10.55 -0.24
C ILE A 355 -13.53 11.31 1.01
N SER A 356 -12.57 11.67 1.89
CA SER A 356 -12.89 12.40 3.11
C SER A 356 -13.46 13.78 2.85
N TYR A 357 -12.98 14.48 1.82
CA TYR A 357 -13.49 15.79 1.43
C TYR A 357 -14.94 15.73 0.92
N VAL A 358 -15.28 14.73 0.08
CA VAL A 358 -16.66 14.53 -0.38
C VAL A 358 -17.59 14.18 0.79
N LEU A 359 -17.13 13.37 1.74
CA LEU A 359 -17.90 13.06 2.95
C LEU A 359 -18.22 14.32 3.78
N ASP A 360 -17.26 15.24 3.89
CA ASP A 360 -17.43 16.46 4.69
C ASP A 360 -18.34 17.50 4.00
N LEU A 361 -18.21 17.66 2.67
CA LEU A 361 -18.98 18.66 1.89
C LEU A 361 -20.49 18.50 1.98
N SER A 362 -20.98 17.28 2.14
CA SER A 362 -22.41 16.97 2.11
C SER A 362 -22.91 16.35 3.40
N TRP A 363 -22.09 16.38 4.46
CA TRP A 363 -22.47 15.86 5.77
C TRP A 363 -23.51 16.77 6.44
N ASP A 364 -24.57 16.15 6.96
CA ASP A 364 -25.70 16.83 7.64
C ASP A 364 -25.42 17.21 9.09
N GLY A 365 -24.20 16.97 9.58
CA GLY A 365 -23.80 17.25 10.98
C GLY A 365 -24.27 16.20 11.98
N LYS A 366 -24.83 15.08 11.56
CA LYS A 366 -25.34 14.04 12.46
C LYS A 366 -24.20 13.31 13.17
N ILE A 367 -24.26 13.37 14.51
CA ILE A 367 -23.30 12.70 15.40
C ILE A 367 -24.08 11.71 16.28
N VAL A 368 -23.61 10.47 16.38
CA VAL A 368 -24.11 9.44 17.29
C VAL A 368 -22.93 8.90 18.08
N ASP A 369 -23.03 8.88 19.40
CA ASP A 369 -21.96 8.46 20.32
C ASP A 369 -20.63 9.18 20.05
N SER A 370 -20.70 10.49 19.78
CA SER A 370 -19.56 11.36 19.43
C SER A 370 -18.85 11.00 18.11
N VAL A 371 -19.42 10.12 17.29
CA VAL A 371 -18.89 9.73 15.97
C VAL A 371 -19.80 10.29 14.88
N PRO A 372 -19.23 10.96 13.83
CA PRO A 372 -19.99 11.34 12.67
C PRO A 372 -20.61 10.15 11.98
N VAL A 373 -21.91 10.22 11.70
CA VAL A 373 -22.67 9.21 10.99
C VAL A 373 -22.99 9.74 9.60
N TYR A 374 -22.69 8.96 8.60
CA TYR A 374 -23.01 9.27 7.21
C TYR A 374 -24.23 8.52 6.76
N ASP A 375 -25.02 9.17 5.98
CA ASP A 375 -26.10 8.51 5.28
C ASP A 375 -25.55 7.63 4.13
N LYS A 376 -26.36 6.67 3.69
CA LYS A 376 -26.01 5.73 2.63
C LYS A 376 -25.65 6.44 1.33
N THR A 377 -26.39 7.47 0.94
CA THR A 377 -26.21 8.22 -0.31
C THR A 377 -24.90 8.98 -0.29
N LEU A 378 -24.60 9.63 0.84
CA LEU A 378 -23.35 10.35 1.01
C LEU A 378 -22.13 9.43 0.93
N MET A 379 -22.18 8.28 1.60
CA MET A 379 -21.10 7.29 1.55
C MET A 379 -20.89 6.77 0.13
N LEU A 380 -21.97 6.46 -0.59
CA LEU A 380 -21.89 6.03 -2.00
C LEU A 380 -21.27 7.12 -2.88
N ASN A 381 -21.68 8.38 -2.73
CA ASN A 381 -21.15 9.52 -3.48
C ASN A 381 -19.65 9.71 -3.24
N ALA A 382 -19.20 9.60 -1.99
CA ALA A 382 -17.78 9.71 -1.66
C ALA A 382 -16.96 8.58 -2.31
N MET A 383 -17.49 7.37 -2.35
CA MET A 383 -16.82 6.24 -2.99
C MET A 383 -16.73 6.36 -4.51
N LEU A 384 -17.53 7.21 -5.18
CA LEU A 384 -17.45 7.44 -6.63
C LEU A 384 -16.08 7.98 -7.07
N CYS A 385 -15.29 8.58 -6.17
CA CYS A 385 -13.92 8.97 -6.47
C CYS A 385 -13.10 7.81 -7.05
N ILE A 386 -13.35 6.57 -6.59
CA ILE A 386 -12.60 5.38 -7.01
C ILE A 386 -13.00 4.93 -8.42
N PRO A 387 -14.28 4.70 -8.74
CA PRO A 387 -14.71 4.46 -10.13
C PRO A 387 -14.30 5.55 -11.11
N CYS A 388 -14.29 6.83 -10.71
CA CYS A 388 -13.78 7.91 -11.54
C CYS A 388 -12.29 7.73 -11.87
N GLY A 389 -11.46 7.38 -10.89
CA GLY A 389 -10.05 7.04 -11.14
C GLY A 389 -9.87 5.84 -12.07
N LEU A 390 -10.65 4.78 -11.87
CA LEU A 390 -10.65 3.59 -12.74
C LEU A 390 -11.05 3.93 -14.17
N LEU A 391 -12.02 4.82 -14.37
CA LEU A 391 -12.44 5.30 -15.71
C LEU A 391 -11.31 6.08 -16.38
N ILE A 392 -10.59 6.95 -15.66
CA ILE A 392 -9.44 7.68 -16.20
C ILE A 392 -8.36 6.67 -16.64
N GLY A 393 -8.06 5.67 -15.81
CA GLY A 393 -7.13 4.60 -16.16
C GLY A 393 -7.57 3.81 -17.40
N LEU A 394 -8.86 3.41 -17.46
CA LEU A 394 -9.45 2.69 -18.58
C LEU A 394 -9.31 3.47 -19.91
N VAL A 395 -9.71 4.73 -19.91
CA VAL A 395 -9.63 5.60 -21.09
C VAL A 395 -8.18 5.82 -21.49
N GLY A 396 -7.30 6.09 -20.51
CA GLY A 396 -5.89 6.34 -20.76
C GLY A 396 -5.17 5.12 -21.35
N PHE A 397 -5.34 3.94 -20.79
CA PHE A 397 -4.72 2.72 -21.32
C PHE A 397 -5.31 2.31 -22.67
N THR A 398 -6.60 2.52 -22.90
CA THR A 398 -7.23 2.29 -24.20
C THR A 398 -6.63 3.23 -25.26
N TYR A 399 -6.44 4.51 -24.93
CA TYR A 399 -5.79 5.49 -25.82
C TYR A 399 -4.33 5.10 -26.13
N LEU A 400 -3.55 4.72 -25.12
CA LEU A 400 -2.16 4.29 -25.32
C LEU A 400 -2.07 3.06 -26.23
N LYS A 401 -2.93 2.06 -26.01
CA LYS A 401 -3.02 0.88 -26.87
C LYS A 401 -3.28 1.25 -28.33
N TYR A 402 -4.26 2.13 -28.58
CA TYR A 402 -4.59 2.57 -29.94
C TYR A 402 -3.42 3.30 -30.59
N LYS A 403 -2.76 4.18 -29.84
CA LYS A 403 -1.60 4.94 -30.32
C LYS A 403 -0.42 4.01 -30.66
N ASN A 404 -0.10 3.04 -29.81
CA ASN A 404 1.01 2.13 -30.06
C ASN A 404 0.78 1.24 -31.30
N LYS A 405 -0.48 0.80 -31.54
CA LYS A 405 -0.80 0.06 -32.78
C LYS A 405 -0.54 0.89 -34.05
N LYS A 406 -0.69 2.19 -34.00
CA LYS A 406 -0.50 3.07 -35.17
C LYS A 406 0.99 3.28 -35.55
N TYR A 407 1.92 2.96 -34.66
CA TYR A 407 3.37 3.06 -34.92
C TYR A 407 4.03 1.72 -35.25
N VAL A 408 3.32 0.60 -35.15
CA VAL A 408 3.81 -0.76 -35.47
C VAL A 408 3.35 -1.20 -36.89
N ASN A 409 2.35 -0.53 -37.47
CA ASN A 409 1.93 -0.64 -38.86
C ASN A 409 2.46 0.56 -39.67
#